data_146930a7c164c174937f2a75c8f5ffcc
#
_entry.id   146930a7c164c174937f2a75c8f5ffcc
#
_cell.length_a   1.000
_cell.length_b   1.000
_cell.length_c   1.000
_cell.angle_alpha   90.00
_cell.angle_beta   90.00
_cell.angle_gamma   90.00
#
_symmetry.space_group_name_H-M   'P 1'
#
loop_
_entity.id
_entity.type
_entity.pdbx_description
1 polymer ?
#
loop_
_entity_poly.entity_id
_entity_poly.type
_entity_poly.pdbx_seq_one_letter_code
_entity_poly.pdbx_strand_id
1 'polypeptide(L)'
;PTTITFRSLWERKFMVYCDKNANVLEWNSEEIVIPYRSPVDNKVHRYFPDFYMKLKETNGNIKKYIIEVKPLKQCSPPKKQKRQTKGYLREAFEYAKNQSKWKNAREYCKDRNWEFKVVTEKELGV
;
A
#
# COMPACT_ATOMS: atom_id res chain seq x y z
N PRO A 1 11.59 11.83 18.73
CA PRO A 1 10.79 12.01 17.84
C PRO A 1 9.57 12.10 18.12
N THR A 2 9.33 12.74 17.78
CA THR A 2 8.44 13.42 18.18
C THR A 2 7.24 13.51 17.31
N THR A 3 7.31 13.44 16.05
CA THR A 3 6.17 13.54 15.19
C THR A 3 5.88 12.18 14.60
N ILE A 4 4.79 11.57 15.07
CA ILE A 4 4.31 10.33 14.50
C ILE A 4 3.13 10.66 13.60
N THR A 5 3.23 10.33 12.31
CA THR A 5 2.15 10.57 11.36
C THR A 5 1.04 9.55 11.55
N PHE A 6 -0.17 9.85 11.09
CA PHE A 6 -1.27 8.88 11.06
C PHE A 6 -0.85 7.60 10.37
N ARG A 7 -0.14 7.73 9.26
CA ARG A 7 0.31 6.60 8.48
C ARG A 7 1.21 5.68 9.30
N SER A 8 2.15 6.26 10.06
CA SER A 8 3.04 5.48 10.92
C SER A 8 2.28 4.74 12.00
N LEU A 9 1.25 5.37 12.59
CA LEU A 9 0.39 4.74 13.59
C LEU A 9 -0.41 3.60 12.97
N TRP A 10 -0.90 3.77 11.76
CA TRP A 10 -1.66 2.73 11.06
C TRP A 10 -0.77 1.55 10.69
N GLU A 11 0.44 1.82 10.23
CA GLU A 11 1.42 0.77 9.93
C GLU A 11 1.74 -0.03 11.19
N ARG A 12 1.92 0.64 12.31
CA ARG A 12 2.16 0.01 13.60
C ARG A 12 0.97 -0.88 14.00
N LYS A 13 -0.24 -0.41 13.77
CA LYS A 13 -1.44 -1.18 14.06
C LYS A 13 -1.50 -2.46 13.22
N PHE A 14 -1.11 -2.38 11.96
CA PHE A 14 -1.02 -3.54 11.10
C PHE A 14 0.05 -4.54 11.60
N MET A 15 1.21 -4.05 12.03
CA MET A 15 2.26 -4.90 12.61
C MET A 15 1.76 -5.66 13.84
N VAL A 16 1.03 -4.98 14.72
CA VAL A 16 0.44 -5.59 15.90
C VAL A 16 -0.57 -6.67 15.50
N TYR A 17 -1.38 -6.39 14.49
CA TYR A 17 -2.31 -7.38 13.95
C TYR A 17 -1.56 -8.63 13.47
N CYS A 18 -0.47 -8.46 12.73
CA CYS A 18 0.32 -9.58 12.25
C CYS A 18 0.92 -10.40 13.38
N ASP A 19 1.43 -9.74 14.41
CA ASP A 19 2.04 -10.43 15.56
C ASP A 19 1.02 -11.19 16.41
N LYS A 20 -0.20 -10.67 16.49
CA LYS A 20 -1.24 -11.29 17.33
C LYS A 20 -2.07 -12.33 16.60
N ASN A 21 -2.02 -12.38 15.28
CA ASN A 21 -2.82 -13.32 14.52
C ASN A 21 -2.03 -14.59 14.24
N ALA A 22 -2.44 -15.70 14.85
CA ALA A 22 -1.77 -16.99 14.70
C ALA A 22 -1.76 -17.50 13.26
N ASN A 23 -2.66 -17.00 12.40
CA ASN A 23 -2.72 -17.41 11.00
C ASN A 23 -1.71 -16.65 10.13
N VAL A 24 -1.11 -15.58 10.64
CA VAL A 24 -0.01 -14.91 9.95
C VAL A 24 1.26 -15.67 10.24
N LEU A 25 1.75 -16.40 9.25
CA LEU A 25 2.90 -17.30 9.41
C LEU A 25 4.22 -16.53 9.30
N GLU A 26 4.23 -15.44 8.54
CA GLU A 26 5.43 -14.66 8.28
C GLU A 26 5.03 -13.28 7.82
N TRP A 27 5.78 -12.26 8.21
CA TRP A 27 5.61 -10.92 7.67
C TRP A 27 6.91 -10.14 7.78
N ASN A 28 7.09 -9.14 6.90
CA ASN A 28 8.21 -8.21 7.00
C ASN A 28 7.77 -6.85 6.44
N SER A 29 8.58 -5.82 6.63
CA SER A 29 8.29 -4.49 6.14
C SER A 29 9.39 -4.01 5.21
N GLU A 30 8.97 -3.40 4.10
CA GLU A 30 9.84 -2.70 3.16
C GLU A 30 11.01 -3.50 2.57
N GLU A 31 10.91 -4.84 2.53
CA GLU A 31 11.98 -5.67 1.98
C GLU A 31 11.83 -5.96 0.49
N ILE A 32 10.63 -5.80 -0.05
CA ILE A 32 10.36 -6.07 -1.46
C ILE A 32 10.48 -4.77 -2.24
N VAL A 33 11.13 -4.83 -3.40
CA VAL A 33 11.31 -3.67 -4.28
C VAL A 33 10.63 -3.96 -5.61
N ILE A 34 9.75 -3.07 -6.03
CA ILE A 34 9.02 -3.19 -7.29
C ILE A 34 9.34 -1.96 -8.15
N PRO A 35 9.96 -2.13 -9.31
CA PRO A 35 10.20 -1.00 -10.19
C PRO A 35 8.89 -0.54 -10.84
N TYR A 36 8.71 0.74 -10.99
CA TYR A 36 7.57 1.30 -11.69
C TYR A 36 8.00 2.55 -12.45
N ARG A 37 7.28 2.87 -13.54
CA ARG A 37 7.54 4.11 -14.26
C ARG A 37 6.58 5.18 -13.75
N SER A 38 7.15 6.26 -13.19
CA SER A 38 6.34 7.35 -12.66
C SER A 38 5.75 8.17 -13.80
N PRO A 39 4.43 8.42 -13.78
CA PRO A 39 3.81 9.30 -14.79
C PRO A 39 4.16 10.77 -14.58
N VAL A 40 4.76 11.12 -13.45
CA VAL A 40 5.12 12.51 -13.13
C VAL A 40 6.38 12.94 -13.88
N ASP A 41 7.41 12.10 -13.90
CA ASP A 41 8.69 12.41 -14.55
C ASP A 41 9.06 11.44 -15.67
N ASN A 42 8.21 10.43 -15.91
CA ASN A 42 8.42 9.38 -16.91
C ASN A 42 9.72 8.60 -16.72
N LYS A 43 10.18 8.50 -15.47
CA LYS A 43 11.38 7.73 -15.12
C LYS A 43 11.01 6.51 -14.31
N VAL A 44 11.90 5.49 -14.32
CA VAL A 44 11.72 4.30 -13.51
C VAL A 44 12.20 4.60 -12.09
N HIS A 45 11.34 4.32 -11.12
CA HIS A 45 11.62 4.47 -9.71
C HIS A 45 11.43 3.15 -9.00
N ARG A 46 11.92 3.06 -7.76
CA ARG A 46 11.72 1.90 -6.92
C ARG A 46 10.56 2.15 -5.97
N TYR A 47 9.62 1.20 -5.94
CA TYR A 47 8.51 1.22 -5.00
C TYR A 47 8.77 0.18 -3.93
N PHE A 48 8.71 0.60 -2.67
CA PHE A 48 8.85 -0.27 -1.51
C PHE A 48 7.48 -0.42 -0.86
N PRO A 49 6.74 -1.51 -1.12
CA PRO A 49 5.47 -1.73 -0.44
C PRO A 49 5.67 -1.79 1.07
N ASP A 50 4.64 -1.38 1.83
CA ASP A 50 4.77 -1.31 3.27
C ASP A 50 5.05 -2.67 3.91
N PHE A 51 4.35 -3.72 3.48
CA PHE A 51 4.48 -5.04 4.09
C PHE A 51 4.36 -6.18 3.10
N TYR A 52 5.00 -7.28 3.45
CA TYR A 52 4.77 -8.59 2.88
C TYR A 52 4.17 -9.46 4.00
N MET A 53 3.20 -10.30 3.68
CA MET A 53 2.56 -11.16 4.67
C MET A 53 2.24 -12.53 4.06
N LYS A 54 2.52 -13.59 4.83
CA LYS A 54 2.16 -14.97 4.49
C LYS A 54 1.08 -15.41 5.46
N LEU A 55 -0.09 -15.75 4.95
CA LEU A 55 -1.27 -16.02 5.75
C LEU A 55 -1.81 -17.42 5.47
N LYS A 56 -2.19 -18.11 6.54
CA LYS A 56 -2.94 -19.38 6.43
C LYS A 56 -4.42 -19.03 6.44
N GLU A 57 -5.11 -19.33 5.35
CA GLU A 57 -6.53 -19.06 5.24
C GLU A 57 -7.40 -20.10 5.95
N THR A 58 -8.68 -19.80 6.12
CA THR A 58 -9.62 -20.69 6.83
C THR A 58 -9.75 -22.05 6.19
N ASN A 59 -9.54 -22.15 4.87
CA ASN A 59 -9.57 -23.43 4.15
C ASN A 59 -8.24 -24.21 4.25
N GLY A 60 -7.28 -23.71 5.01
CA GLY A 60 -5.97 -24.33 5.19
C GLY A 60 -4.94 -23.96 4.13
N ASN A 61 -5.32 -23.26 3.07
CA ASN A 61 -4.39 -22.82 2.05
C ASN A 61 -3.52 -21.68 2.55
N ILE A 62 -2.29 -21.63 2.06
CA ILE A 62 -1.35 -20.55 2.40
C ILE A 62 -1.34 -19.56 1.25
N LYS A 63 -1.50 -18.28 1.56
CA LYS A 63 -1.51 -17.22 0.58
C LYS A 63 -0.54 -16.13 0.98
N LYS A 64 0.16 -15.55 -0.01
CA LYS A 64 1.12 -14.47 0.21
C LYS A 64 0.54 -13.18 -0.31
N TYR A 65 0.78 -12.11 0.44
CA TYR A 65 0.23 -10.79 0.14
C TYR A 65 1.32 -9.73 0.14
N ILE A 66 1.17 -8.76 -0.73
CA ILE A 66 1.86 -7.48 -0.62
C ILE A 66 0.83 -6.49 -0.12
N ILE A 67 1.16 -5.78 0.95
CA ILE A 67 0.23 -4.89 1.64
C ILE A 67 0.73 -3.46 1.57
N GLU A 68 -0.16 -2.56 1.21
CA GLU A 68 0.06 -1.12 1.24
C GLU A 68 -0.96 -0.52 2.21
N VAL A 69 -0.51 0.27 3.18
CA VAL A 69 -1.39 0.96 4.11
C VAL A 69 -1.57 2.39 3.61
N LYS A 70 -2.82 2.77 3.33
CA LYS A 70 -3.12 4.05 2.71
C LYS A 70 -4.48 4.57 3.18
N PRO A 71 -4.65 5.87 3.46
CA PRO A 71 -5.98 6.40 3.74
C PRO A 71 -6.92 6.19 2.56
N LEU A 72 -8.16 5.83 2.86
CA LEU A 72 -9.18 5.61 1.82
C LEU A 72 -9.33 6.83 0.91
N LYS A 73 -9.22 8.02 1.47
CA LYS A 73 -9.28 9.27 0.71
C LYS A 73 -8.26 9.31 -0.43
N GLN A 74 -7.08 8.70 -0.23
CA GLN A 74 -6.03 8.68 -1.24
C GLN A 74 -6.17 7.54 -2.24
N CYS A 75 -7.15 6.68 -2.08
CA CYS A 75 -7.43 5.60 -3.03
C CYS A 75 -8.33 6.04 -4.18
N SER A 76 -8.83 7.27 -4.14
CA SER A 76 -9.67 7.86 -5.18
C SER A 76 -9.03 9.14 -5.69
N PRO A 77 -9.30 9.56 -6.94
CA PRO A 77 -8.75 10.81 -7.43
C PRO A 77 -9.26 12.00 -6.62
N PRO A 78 -8.49 13.08 -6.50
CA PRO A 78 -8.95 14.26 -5.79
C PRO A 78 -10.16 14.87 -6.50
N LYS A 79 -11.04 15.52 -5.72
CA LYS A 79 -12.22 16.16 -6.29
C LYS A 79 -11.81 17.24 -7.27
N LYS A 80 -12.45 17.23 -8.45
CA LYS A 80 -12.22 18.22 -9.46
C LYS A 80 -12.61 19.59 -8.93
N GLN A 81 -11.75 20.58 -9.09
CA GLN A 81 -11.98 21.94 -8.63
C GLN A 81 -12.02 22.90 -9.81
N LYS A 82 -12.78 23.99 -9.66
CA LYS A 82 -12.84 25.04 -10.68
C LYS A 82 -11.48 25.66 -10.92
N ARG A 83 -10.66 25.77 -9.85
CA ARG A 83 -9.33 26.34 -9.92
C ARG A 83 -8.32 25.26 -9.58
N GLN A 84 -7.32 25.10 -10.45
CA GLN A 84 -6.25 24.13 -10.18
C GLN A 84 -5.22 24.78 -9.27
N THR A 85 -5.33 24.54 -7.98
CA THR A 85 -4.35 25.00 -6.99
C THR A 85 -3.14 24.09 -6.97
N LYS A 86 -2.04 24.55 -6.36
CA LYS A 86 -0.84 23.72 -6.13
C LYS A 86 -1.18 22.47 -5.30
N GLY A 87 -2.06 22.61 -4.32
CA GLY A 87 -2.50 21.50 -3.49
C GLY A 87 -3.25 20.45 -4.30
N TYR A 88 -4.17 20.88 -5.17
CA TYR A 88 -4.91 19.98 -6.04
C TYR A 88 -3.97 19.24 -7.00
N LEU A 89 -3.03 19.96 -7.63
CA LEU A 89 -2.07 19.35 -8.54
C LEU A 89 -1.18 18.33 -7.83
N ARG A 90 -0.75 18.63 -6.60
CA ARG A 90 0.04 17.71 -5.79
C ARG A 90 -0.73 16.42 -5.51
N GLU A 91 -1.98 16.53 -5.09
CA GLU A 91 -2.82 15.37 -4.84
C GLU A 91 -3.06 14.55 -6.10
N ALA A 92 -3.28 15.23 -7.24
CA ALA A 92 -3.47 14.54 -8.52
C ALA A 92 -2.21 13.78 -8.94
N PHE A 93 -1.04 14.37 -8.78
CA PHE A 93 0.23 13.71 -9.10
C PHE A 93 0.50 12.52 -8.17
N GLU A 94 0.24 12.67 -6.87
CA GLU A 94 0.40 11.57 -5.92
C GLU A 94 -0.56 10.43 -6.24
N TYR A 95 -1.81 10.74 -6.57
CA TYR A 95 -2.77 9.73 -6.98
C TYR A 95 -2.28 8.97 -8.22
N ALA A 96 -1.82 9.69 -9.24
CA ALA A 96 -1.32 9.08 -10.47
C ALA A 96 -0.10 8.19 -10.20
N LYS A 97 0.82 8.65 -9.36
CA LYS A 97 1.98 7.87 -8.96
C LYS A 97 1.57 6.58 -8.25
N ASN A 98 0.66 6.69 -7.29
CA ASN A 98 0.17 5.53 -6.54
C ASN A 98 -0.52 4.52 -7.45
N GLN A 99 -1.32 4.97 -8.41
CA GLN A 99 -1.97 4.07 -9.36
C GLN A 99 -0.94 3.28 -10.17
N SER A 100 0.15 3.93 -10.60
CA SER A 100 1.23 3.27 -11.33
C SER A 100 1.97 2.26 -10.44
N LYS A 101 2.30 2.63 -9.19
CA LYS A 101 2.92 1.74 -8.22
C LYS A 101 2.06 0.50 -8.00
N TRP A 102 0.77 0.69 -7.78
CA TRP A 102 -0.15 -0.41 -7.45
C TRP A 102 -0.43 -1.31 -8.64
N LYS A 103 -0.47 -0.74 -9.85
CA LYS A 103 -0.58 -1.55 -11.07
C LYS A 103 0.61 -2.50 -11.18
N ASN A 104 1.82 -1.98 -10.99
CA ASN A 104 3.03 -2.80 -11.04
C ASN A 104 3.08 -3.81 -9.89
N ALA A 105 2.57 -3.44 -8.71
CA ALA A 105 2.47 -4.36 -7.58
C ALA A 105 1.51 -5.51 -7.87
N ARG A 106 0.37 -5.22 -8.51
CA ARG A 106 -0.58 -6.27 -8.89
C ARG A 106 0.02 -7.23 -9.92
N GLU A 107 0.76 -6.71 -10.89
CA GLU A 107 1.44 -7.54 -11.87
C GLU A 107 2.54 -8.39 -11.23
N TYR A 108 3.31 -7.80 -10.33
CA TYR A 108 4.34 -8.51 -9.56
C TYR A 108 3.73 -9.67 -8.78
N CYS A 109 2.61 -9.43 -8.12
CA CYS A 109 1.89 -10.45 -7.36
C CYS A 109 1.31 -11.53 -8.26
N LYS A 110 0.74 -11.13 -9.39
CA LYS A 110 0.14 -12.08 -10.34
C LYS A 110 1.17 -13.07 -10.85
N ASP A 111 2.37 -12.59 -11.18
CA ASP A 111 3.45 -13.45 -11.68
C ASP A 111 3.90 -14.48 -10.64
N ARG A 112 3.68 -14.20 -9.35
CA ARG A 112 4.08 -15.06 -8.24
C ARG A 112 2.93 -15.82 -7.60
N ASN A 113 1.72 -15.65 -8.12
CA ASN A 113 0.50 -16.17 -7.53
C ASN A 113 0.29 -15.64 -6.10
N TRP A 114 0.65 -14.38 -5.89
CA TRP A 114 0.40 -13.63 -4.66
C TRP A 114 -0.76 -12.67 -4.90
N GLU A 115 -1.18 -11.96 -3.85
CA GLU A 115 -2.22 -10.96 -3.94
C GLU A 115 -1.75 -9.62 -3.42
N PHE A 116 -2.11 -8.54 -4.10
CA PHE A 116 -1.83 -7.18 -3.65
C PHE A 116 -3.08 -6.63 -2.97
N LYS A 117 -2.91 -6.01 -1.80
CA LYS A 117 -4.03 -5.45 -1.05
C LYS A 117 -3.67 -4.10 -0.46
N VAL A 118 -4.58 -3.12 -0.63
CA VAL A 118 -4.48 -1.83 0.03
C VAL A 118 -5.34 -1.89 1.28
N VAL A 119 -4.72 -1.63 2.43
CA VAL A 119 -5.39 -1.64 3.73
C VAL A 119 -5.62 -0.20 4.14
N THR A 120 -6.85 0.14 4.45
CA THR A 120 -7.25 1.49 4.82
C THR A 120 -7.69 1.54 6.29
N GLU A 121 -8.11 2.73 6.74
CA GLU A 121 -8.65 2.90 8.09
C GLU A 121 -9.83 1.97 8.36
N LYS A 122 -10.55 1.56 7.33
CA LYS A 122 -11.70 0.66 7.50
C LYS A 122 -11.27 -0.70 8.01
N GLU A 123 -10.24 -1.28 7.40
CA GLU A 123 -9.73 -2.60 7.81
C GLU A 123 -9.01 -2.52 9.14
N LEU A 124 -8.37 -1.39 9.43
CA LEU A 124 -7.62 -1.21 10.66
C LEU A 124 -8.51 -0.82 11.85
N GLY A 125 -9.74 -0.37 11.58
CA GLY A 125 -10.65 0.07 12.64
C GLY A 125 -10.25 1.38 13.31
N VAL A 126 -9.65 2.28 12.55
CA VAL A 126 -9.24 3.59 13.07
C VAL A 126 -10.05 4.73 12.45
#